data_01db5f0ffb45857820e3c028f3a0ae3a
#
_entry.id   01db5f0ffb45857820e3c028f3a0ae3a
#
_cell.length_a   1.000
_cell.length_b   1.000
_cell.length_c   1.000
_cell.angle_alpha   90.00
_cell.angle_beta   90.00
_cell.angle_gamma   90.00
#
_symmetry.space_group_name_H-M   'P 1'
#
loop_
_entity.id
_entity.type
_entity.pdbx_description
1 polymer ?
#
loop_
_entity_poly.entity_id
_entity_poly.type
_entity_poly.pdbx_seq_one_letter_code
_entity_poly.pdbx_strand_id
1 'polypeptide(L)'
;MTALAMIETPVSPRDPVNRQILEVSEDRVRGFVRDPMRTIAELSGVAMPVVVERIRAMLAAGTIRRVRQTLLATNLAQGALIAWKIDETRTDAAFDYIAAHDPFSGHVVIRNGENGRSEWRLWTTLKVPAGFSVETHCNFLRQQIGAETYRVMPVLRAFVLGVGHMRRKGMKIGEMSPEPAKATQPAVVDLTEREWNVLSVLKADFAPNEIGGAMWENRALAAGIRTQTFFGIAEDLDRRGVIGRFSTFLEHTKPVADNERLSSFNGLFHWAVPPGREIEAGCEIGRFAILTHCYWRDGGPDLNGVNIMAVAHGETKDDVMAHKAAIDAHLIATGIGFTYTNVYWGGRAEIKPSEISPAAYRQWARTRDLL
;
A
#
# COMPACT_ATOMS: atom_id res chain seq x y z
N MET A 1 -41.36 21.36 -24.41
CA MET A 1 -40.67 21.01 -23.16
C MET A 1 -39.33 20.38 -23.56
N THR A 2 -38.26 21.16 -23.49
CA THR A 2 -36.91 20.75 -23.83
C THR A 2 -36.41 19.86 -22.69
N ALA A 3 -36.14 18.57 -22.98
CA ALA A 3 -35.52 17.69 -22.02
C ALA A 3 -34.14 18.30 -21.66
N LEU A 4 -33.98 18.74 -20.42
CA LEU A 4 -32.65 19.03 -19.87
C LEU A 4 -31.86 17.73 -19.98
N ALA A 5 -30.86 17.68 -20.88
CA ALA A 5 -29.88 16.62 -20.87
C ALA A 5 -29.26 16.61 -19.48
N MET A 6 -29.45 15.52 -18.74
CA MET A 6 -28.75 15.32 -17.47
C MET A 6 -27.25 15.30 -17.81
N ILE A 7 -26.54 16.33 -17.40
CA ILE A 7 -25.08 16.38 -17.52
C ILE A 7 -24.56 15.23 -16.66
N GLU A 8 -24.03 14.21 -17.32
CA GLU A 8 -23.46 13.04 -16.64
C GLU A 8 -22.24 13.49 -15.83
N THR A 9 -22.20 13.10 -14.55
CA THR A 9 -21.10 13.46 -13.65
C THR A 9 -19.80 12.87 -14.18
N PRO A 10 -18.76 13.68 -14.50
CA PRO A 10 -17.49 13.16 -14.99
C PRO A 10 -16.82 12.17 -14.02
N VAL A 11 -16.36 11.04 -14.58
CA VAL A 11 -15.71 9.95 -13.83
C VAL A 11 -14.25 9.73 -14.22
N SER A 12 -13.77 10.41 -15.28
CA SER A 12 -12.37 10.33 -15.69
C SER A 12 -11.45 10.96 -14.63
N PRO A 13 -10.30 10.34 -14.30
CA PRO A 13 -9.31 10.93 -13.39
C PRO A 13 -8.59 12.15 -14.00
N ARG A 14 -8.74 12.38 -15.33
CA ARG A 14 -8.20 13.56 -16.03
C ARG A 14 -9.10 14.79 -15.96
N ASP A 15 -10.38 14.63 -15.61
CA ASP A 15 -11.24 15.78 -15.35
C ASP A 15 -10.58 16.69 -14.32
N PRO A 16 -10.47 18.01 -14.58
CA PRO A 16 -9.72 18.90 -13.70
C PRO A 16 -10.21 18.90 -12.25
N VAL A 17 -11.53 18.79 -12.02
CA VAL A 17 -12.11 18.75 -10.67
C VAL A 17 -11.82 17.40 -9.99
N ASN A 18 -11.97 16.29 -10.73
CA ASN A 18 -11.63 14.97 -10.22
C ASN A 18 -10.15 14.89 -9.86
N ARG A 19 -9.27 15.45 -10.70
CA ARG A 19 -7.83 15.50 -10.42
C ARG A 19 -7.52 16.25 -9.13
N GLN A 20 -8.09 17.43 -8.91
CA GLN A 20 -7.92 18.20 -7.67
C GLN A 20 -8.35 17.39 -6.44
N ILE A 21 -9.51 16.72 -6.52
CA ILE A 21 -10.01 15.85 -5.44
C ILE A 21 -9.05 14.70 -5.18
N LEU A 22 -8.60 14.00 -6.23
CA LEU A 22 -7.75 12.81 -6.12
C LEU A 22 -6.34 13.12 -5.61
N GLU A 23 -5.74 14.26 -6.00
CA GLU A 23 -4.44 14.71 -5.49
C GLU A 23 -4.42 14.90 -3.96
N VAL A 24 -5.58 15.07 -3.36
CA VAL A 24 -5.76 15.19 -1.91
C VAL A 24 -6.24 13.87 -1.30
N SER A 25 -7.31 13.29 -1.86
CA SER A 25 -8.02 12.18 -1.23
C SER A 25 -7.25 10.86 -1.25
N GLU A 26 -6.26 10.70 -2.12
CA GLU A 26 -5.44 9.49 -2.15
C GLU A 26 -4.54 9.33 -0.92
N ASP A 27 -3.84 10.40 -0.47
CA ASP A 27 -2.83 10.26 0.58
C ASP A 27 -2.61 11.47 1.52
N ARG A 28 -3.41 12.54 1.41
CA ARG A 28 -3.24 13.74 2.24
C ARG A 28 -4.14 13.83 3.47
N VAL A 29 -5.23 13.05 3.54
CA VAL A 29 -6.12 13.01 4.71
C VAL A 29 -5.53 12.05 5.75
N ARG A 30 -4.60 12.54 6.55
CA ARG A 30 -3.81 11.72 7.51
C ARG A 30 -4.56 11.52 8.82
N GLY A 31 -4.33 10.35 9.43
CA GLY A 31 -4.93 9.99 10.70
C GLY A 31 -6.42 9.70 10.61
N PHE A 32 -7.09 9.75 11.75
CA PHE A 32 -8.54 9.67 11.85
C PHE A 32 -9.15 11.07 11.80
N VAL A 33 -10.06 11.30 10.88
CA VAL A 33 -10.84 12.55 10.79
C VAL A 33 -12.33 12.25 10.88
N ARG A 34 -13.05 13.05 11.66
CA ARG A 34 -14.50 12.85 11.87
C ARG A 34 -15.33 13.15 10.62
N ASP A 35 -14.88 14.04 9.76
CA ASP A 35 -15.52 14.38 8.49
C ASP A 35 -14.49 14.38 7.35
N PRO A 36 -14.21 13.21 6.75
CA PRO A 36 -13.22 13.11 5.66
C PRO A 36 -13.62 13.91 4.43
N MET A 37 -14.91 14.00 4.11
CA MET A 37 -15.39 14.72 2.92
C MET A 37 -15.17 16.23 3.06
N ARG A 38 -15.41 16.78 4.22
CA ARG A 38 -15.11 18.19 4.54
C ARG A 38 -13.61 18.44 4.45
N THR A 39 -12.79 17.57 5.04
CA THR A 39 -11.32 17.71 4.98
C THR A 39 -10.80 17.67 3.54
N ILE A 40 -11.34 16.77 2.70
CA ILE A 40 -11.00 16.75 1.26
C ILE A 40 -11.42 18.05 0.57
N ALA A 41 -12.61 18.55 0.87
CA ALA A 41 -13.10 19.82 0.30
C ALA A 41 -12.19 21.00 0.66
N GLU A 42 -11.83 21.12 1.93
CA GLU A 42 -10.94 22.18 2.43
C GLU A 42 -9.54 22.11 1.80
N LEU A 43 -8.97 20.92 1.69
CA LEU A 43 -7.62 20.74 1.14
C LEU A 43 -7.57 20.84 -0.39
N SER A 44 -8.64 20.46 -1.10
CA SER A 44 -8.71 20.52 -2.57
C SER A 44 -9.22 21.86 -3.10
N GLY A 45 -9.89 22.67 -2.25
CA GLY A 45 -10.58 23.87 -2.67
C GLY A 45 -11.88 23.63 -3.45
N VAL A 46 -12.36 22.36 -3.50
CA VAL A 46 -13.59 21.97 -4.19
C VAL A 46 -14.74 21.94 -3.20
N ALA A 47 -15.91 22.48 -3.54
CA ALA A 47 -17.08 22.51 -2.65
C ALA A 47 -17.48 21.09 -2.21
N MET A 48 -17.77 20.90 -0.90
CA MET A 48 -18.07 19.58 -0.32
C MET A 48 -19.18 18.80 -1.05
N PRO A 49 -20.31 19.37 -1.50
CA PRO A 49 -21.31 18.63 -2.27
C PRO A 49 -20.75 18.06 -3.57
N VAL A 50 -19.87 18.81 -4.27
CA VAL A 50 -19.19 18.36 -5.48
C VAL A 50 -18.19 17.25 -5.17
N VAL A 51 -17.42 17.36 -4.09
CA VAL A 51 -16.49 16.28 -3.64
C VAL A 51 -17.26 14.98 -3.42
N VAL A 52 -18.38 15.03 -2.69
CA VAL A 52 -19.21 13.84 -2.42
C VAL A 52 -19.75 13.25 -3.71
N GLU A 53 -20.33 14.06 -4.60
CA GLU A 53 -20.89 13.64 -5.88
C GLU A 53 -19.82 12.96 -6.75
N ARG A 54 -18.65 13.60 -6.92
CA ARG A 54 -17.57 13.12 -7.78
C ARG A 54 -16.94 11.82 -7.23
N ILE A 55 -16.71 11.72 -5.93
CA ILE A 55 -16.17 10.48 -5.31
C ILE A 55 -17.18 9.34 -5.47
N ARG A 56 -18.48 9.58 -5.27
CA ARG A 56 -19.53 8.58 -5.51
C ARG A 56 -19.54 8.09 -6.95
N ALA A 57 -19.53 9.00 -7.91
CA ALA A 57 -19.55 8.68 -9.33
C ALA A 57 -18.30 7.89 -9.75
N MET A 58 -17.10 8.35 -9.36
CA MET A 58 -15.84 7.65 -9.64
C MET A 58 -15.79 6.26 -8.99
N LEU A 59 -16.32 6.10 -7.78
CA LEU A 59 -16.39 4.80 -7.10
C LEU A 59 -17.37 3.85 -7.79
N ALA A 60 -18.54 4.34 -8.20
CA ALA A 60 -19.52 3.56 -8.95
C ALA A 60 -19.02 3.14 -10.35
N ALA A 61 -18.23 3.98 -11.02
CA ALA A 61 -17.63 3.71 -12.32
C ALA A 61 -16.36 2.85 -12.25
N GLY A 62 -15.81 2.57 -11.04
CA GLY A 62 -14.59 1.80 -10.87
C GLY A 62 -13.28 2.59 -11.09
N THR A 63 -13.34 3.89 -11.35
CA THR A 63 -12.15 4.78 -11.38
C THR A 63 -11.50 4.83 -10.00
N ILE A 64 -12.30 4.96 -8.97
CA ILE A 64 -11.91 4.67 -7.58
C ILE A 64 -12.35 3.24 -7.28
N ARG A 65 -11.43 2.36 -6.96
CA ARG A 65 -11.74 0.96 -6.62
C ARG A 65 -12.19 0.77 -5.18
N ARG A 66 -11.80 1.66 -4.27
CA ARG A 66 -12.11 1.62 -2.83
C ARG A 66 -12.03 2.98 -2.19
N VAL A 67 -12.88 3.21 -1.19
CA VAL A 67 -12.79 4.34 -0.25
C VAL A 67 -12.82 3.77 1.15
N ARG A 68 -11.81 4.07 1.98
CA ARG A 68 -11.75 3.57 3.37
C ARG A 68 -10.73 4.29 4.24
N GLN A 69 -10.82 4.06 5.55
CA GLN A 69 -9.73 4.33 6.47
C GLN A 69 -8.65 3.25 6.33
N THR A 70 -7.40 3.66 6.12
CA THR A 70 -6.28 2.73 6.14
C THR A 70 -5.74 2.55 7.55
N LEU A 71 -5.02 1.46 7.75
CA LEU A 71 -4.34 1.15 9.00
C LEU A 71 -2.84 1.13 8.78
N LEU A 72 -2.07 1.48 9.80
CA LEU A 72 -0.65 1.21 9.85
C LEU A 72 -0.44 -0.26 10.26
N ALA A 73 -0.73 -1.15 9.32
CA ALA A 73 -0.77 -2.59 9.56
C ALA A 73 0.54 -3.17 10.10
N THR A 74 1.68 -2.49 9.89
CA THR A 74 2.98 -2.84 10.49
C THR A 74 3.01 -2.66 12.00
N ASN A 75 2.10 -1.84 12.54
CA ASN A 75 1.94 -1.62 13.97
C ASN A 75 0.84 -2.52 14.59
N LEU A 76 0.24 -3.41 13.82
CA LEU A 76 -0.80 -4.35 14.26
C LEU A 76 -0.38 -5.82 14.09
N ALA A 77 0.51 -6.08 13.16
CA ALA A 77 0.97 -7.42 12.85
C ALA A 77 2.42 -7.35 12.35
N GLN A 78 3.19 -8.39 12.57
CA GLN A 78 4.51 -8.51 11.97
C GLN A 78 4.37 -8.53 10.45
N GLY A 79 4.79 -7.44 9.79
CA GLY A 79 4.75 -7.29 8.34
C GLY A 79 6.05 -7.69 7.69
N ALA A 80 5.99 -8.60 6.73
CA ALA A 80 7.14 -8.98 5.94
C ALA A 80 6.84 -8.94 4.45
N LEU A 81 7.84 -8.61 3.67
CA LEU A 81 7.89 -8.93 2.25
C LEU A 81 8.48 -10.34 2.14
N ILE A 82 7.79 -11.22 1.46
CA ILE A 82 8.27 -12.58 1.22
C ILE A 82 8.62 -12.72 -0.25
N ALA A 83 9.84 -13.10 -0.55
CA ALA A 83 10.24 -13.54 -1.87
C ALA A 83 10.19 -15.08 -1.90
N TRP A 84 9.57 -15.63 -2.93
CA TRP A 84 9.43 -17.07 -3.14
C TRP A 84 10.28 -17.50 -4.32
N LYS A 85 11.19 -18.44 -4.08
CA LYS A 85 11.93 -19.12 -5.15
C LYS A 85 11.07 -20.25 -5.67
N ILE A 86 10.63 -20.12 -6.92
CA ILE A 86 9.66 -21.02 -7.52
C ILE A 86 9.97 -21.21 -9.01
N ASP A 87 9.74 -22.42 -9.49
CA ASP A 87 9.89 -22.74 -10.91
C ASP A 87 8.94 -21.89 -11.78
N GLU A 88 9.41 -21.46 -12.95
CA GLU A 88 8.67 -20.60 -13.86
C GLU A 88 7.32 -21.20 -14.25
N THR A 89 7.28 -22.50 -14.50
CA THR A 89 6.06 -23.23 -14.92
C THR A 89 5.00 -23.31 -13.83
N ARG A 90 5.37 -23.12 -12.56
CA ARG A 90 4.48 -23.18 -11.40
C ARG A 90 4.09 -21.81 -10.87
N THR A 91 4.70 -20.73 -11.35
CA THR A 91 4.56 -19.39 -10.78
C THR A 91 3.11 -18.88 -10.82
N ASP A 92 2.40 -19.06 -11.93
CA ASP A 92 1.00 -18.64 -12.06
C ASP A 92 0.06 -19.43 -11.15
N ALA A 93 0.21 -20.74 -11.05
CA ALA A 93 -0.58 -21.56 -10.15
C ALA A 93 -0.34 -21.20 -8.68
N ALA A 94 0.90 -20.91 -8.30
CA ALA A 94 1.27 -20.45 -6.97
C ALA A 94 0.68 -19.05 -6.65
N PHE A 95 0.72 -18.15 -7.63
CA PHE A 95 0.06 -16.84 -7.52
C PHE A 95 -1.44 -17.02 -7.25
N ASP A 96 -2.14 -17.82 -8.06
CA ASP A 96 -3.58 -18.06 -7.91
C ASP A 96 -3.91 -18.68 -6.55
N TYR A 97 -3.12 -19.63 -6.09
CA TYR A 97 -3.33 -20.27 -4.79
C TYR A 97 -3.24 -19.24 -3.65
N ILE A 98 -2.15 -18.44 -3.57
CA ILE A 98 -1.99 -17.46 -2.50
C ILE A 98 -3.06 -16.37 -2.59
N ALA A 99 -3.37 -15.89 -3.79
CA ALA A 99 -4.38 -14.86 -4.00
C ALA A 99 -5.77 -15.32 -3.52
N ALA A 100 -6.12 -16.58 -3.74
CA ALA A 100 -7.43 -17.13 -3.38
C ALA A 100 -7.52 -17.62 -1.93
N HIS A 101 -6.45 -18.21 -1.38
CA HIS A 101 -6.51 -19.00 -0.14
C HIS A 101 -5.77 -18.42 1.06
N ASP A 102 -4.92 -17.41 0.86
CA ASP A 102 -4.24 -16.74 1.96
C ASP A 102 -4.78 -15.31 2.20
N PRO A 103 -5.63 -15.11 3.22
CA PRO A 103 -6.17 -13.78 3.52
C PRO A 103 -5.15 -12.84 4.19
N PHE A 104 -3.98 -13.34 4.63
CA PHE A 104 -2.94 -12.56 5.32
C PHE A 104 -1.91 -11.97 4.37
N SER A 105 -1.85 -12.44 3.12
CA SER A 105 -1.09 -11.82 2.03
C SER A 105 -1.91 -10.74 1.33
N GLY A 106 -1.56 -9.47 1.54
CA GLY A 106 -2.29 -8.32 0.97
C GLY A 106 -1.92 -8.01 -0.47
N HIS A 107 -0.65 -8.21 -0.84
CA HIS A 107 -0.17 -8.09 -2.21
C HIS A 107 0.45 -9.41 -2.64
N VAL A 108 0.06 -9.90 -3.79
CA VAL A 108 0.67 -11.05 -4.46
C VAL A 108 1.10 -10.56 -5.83
N VAL A 109 2.39 -10.64 -6.16
CA VAL A 109 2.95 -10.04 -7.37
C VAL A 109 3.98 -10.97 -8.00
N ILE A 110 3.83 -11.24 -9.30
CA ILE A 110 4.89 -11.87 -10.09
C ILE A 110 5.85 -10.77 -10.53
N ARG A 111 7.15 -10.97 -10.31
CA ARG A 111 8.18 -9.98 -10.64
C ARG A 111 9.30 -10.57 -11.46
N ASN A 112 9.82 -9.76 -12.39
CA ASN A 112 11.00 -10.08 -13.20
C ASN A 112 12.11 -9.07 -12.92
N GLY A 113 13.33 -9.56 -12.71
CA GLY A 113 14.51 -8.71 -12.52
C GLY A 113 14.94 -8.02 -13.81
N GLU A 114 15.40 -6.76 -13.74
CA GLU A 114 15.95 -6.05 -14.90
C GLU A 114 17.26 -6.69 -15.38
N ASN A 115 18.11 -7.10 -14.46
CA ASN A 115 19.43 -7.67 -14.75
C ASN A 115 19.40 -9.18 -15.09
N GLY A 116 18.26 -9.69 -15.60
CA GLY A 116 18.09 -11.06 -16.00
C GLY A 116 17.00 -11.83 -15.26
N ARG A 117 16.86 -13.13 -15.59
CA ARG A 117 15.85 -14.00 -14.97
C ARG A 117 16.21 -14.23 -13.50
N SER A 118 15.35 -13.73 -12.61
CA SER A 118 15.44 -14.03 -11.18
C SER A 118 14.68 -15.32 -10.87
N GLU A 119 15.25 -16.17 -10.03
CA GLU A 119 14.54 -17.31 -9.45
C GLU A 119 13.50 -16.88 -8.40
N TRP A 120 13.62 -15.65 -7.87
CA TRP A 120 12.67 -15.01 -6.95
C TRP A 120 11.55 -14.34 -7.74
N ARG A 121 10.58 -15.15 -8.22
CA ARG A 121 9.54 -14.68 -9.15
C ARG A 121 8.27 -14.22 -8.47
N LEU A 122 7.88 -14.87 -7.38
CA LEU A 122 6.65 -14.56 -6.67
C LEU A 122 6.97 -13.79 -5.40
N TRP A 123 6.25 -12.68 -5.19
CA TRP A 123 6.45 -11.78 -4.06
C TRP A 123 5.13 -11.52 -3.35
N THR A 124 5.13 -11.60 -2.01
CA THR A 124 3.92 -11.34 -1.22
C THR A 124 4.21 -10.39 -0.06
N THR A 125 3.24 -9.54 0.29
CA THR A 125 3.28 -8.79 1.55
C THR A 125 2.42 -9.52 2.57
N LEU A 126 3.07 -10.21 3.50
CA LEU A 126 2.43 -11.02 4.52
C LEU A 126 2.27 -10.23 5.83
N LYS A 127 1.16 -10.45 6.53
CA LYS A 127 0.84 -9.89 7.86
C LYS A 127 0.43 -11.03 8.78
N VAL A 128 1.29 -11.38 9.73
CA VAL A 128 0.98 -12.40 10.75
C VAL A 128 0.77 -11.69 12.07
N PRO A 129 -0.39 -11.86 12.72
CA PRO A 129 -0.69 -11.22 14.00
C PRO A 129 0.32 -11.60 15.09
N ALA A 130 0.47 -10.74 16.11
CA ALA A 130 1.29 -11.02 17.27
C ALA A 130 0.87 -12.34 17.96
N GLY A 131 1.86 -13.09 18.46
CA GLY A 131 1.65 -14.40 19.07
C GLY A 131 1.62 -15.58 18.10
N PHE A 132 1.76 -15.34 16.78
CA PHE A 132 1.87 -16.39 15.77
C PHE A 132 3.19 -16.28 14.99
N SER A 133 3.63 -17.39 14.38
CA SER A 133 4.91 -17.47 13.68
C SER A 133 4.75 -17.19 12.18
N VAL A 134 5.48 -16.17 11.70
CA VAL A 134 5.63 -15.89 10.27
C VAL A 134 6.26 -17.08 9.54
N GLU A 135 7.22 -17.75 10.19
CA GLU A 135 7.92 -18.89 9.61
C GLU A 135 6.99 -20.10 9.45
N THR A 136 6.16 -20.43 10.47
CA THR A 136 5.16 -21.49 10.37
C THR A 136 4.18 -21.23 9.22
N HIS A 137 3.71 -19.99 9.09
CA HIS A 137 2.82 -19.58 8.01
C HIS A 137 3.50 -19.75 6.63
N CYS A 138 4.74 -19.24 6.49
CA CYS A 138 5.50 -19.37 5.24
C CYS A 138 5.82 -20.82 4.89
N ASN A 139 6.15 -21.69 5.86
CA ASN A 139 6.40 -23.10 5.63
C ASN A 139 5.14 -23.81 5.11
N PHE A 140 3.98 -23.50 5.67
CA PHE A 140 2.71 -23.99 5.14
C PHE A 140 2.51 -23.57 3.68
N LEU A 141 2.60 -22.26 3.39
CA LEU A 141 2.41 -21.77 2.01
C LEU A 141 3.44 -22.37 1.06
N ARG A 142 4.73 -22.49 1.47
CA ARG A 142 5.78 -23.11 0.65
C ARG A 142 5.39 -24.53 0.19
N GLN A 143 4.83 -25.33 1.09
CA GLN A 143 4.36 -26.68 0.77
C GLN A 143 3.18 -26.64 -0.21
N GLN A 144 2.21 -25.78 0.01
CA GLN A 144 1.02 -25.67 -0.83
C GLN A 144 1.34 -25.23 -2.27
N ILE A 145 2.24 -24.25 -2.43
CA ILE A 145 2.61 -23.71 -3.74
C ILE A 145 3.78 -24.43 -4.37
N GLY A 146 4.45 -25.35 -3.65
CA GLY A 146 5.63 -26.09 -4.09
C GLY A 146 6.80 -25.18 -4.40
N ALA A 147 6.99 -24.11 -3.62
CA ALA A 147 8.19 -23.30 -3.72
C ALA A 147 9.40 -24.06 -3.17
N GLU A 148 10.56 -23.89 -3.80
CA GLU A 148 11.83 -24.48 -3.35
C GLU A 148 12.20 -23.92 -1.98
N THR A 149 12.21 -22.60 -1.88
CA THR A 149 12.50 -21.87 -0.64
C THR A 149 11.83 -20.50 -0.66
N TYR A 150 11.93 -19.79 0.45
CA TYR A 150 11.45 -18.42 0.58
C TYR A 150 12.39 -17.56 1.44
N ARG A 151 12.36 -16.25 1.23
CA ARG A 151 13.06 -15.28 2.06
C ARG A 151 12.06 -14.37 2.76
N VAL A 152 12.10 -14.32 4.09
CA VAL A 152 11.31 -13.40 4.92
C VAL A 152 12.12 -12.11 5.13
N MET A 153 11.52 -10.99 4.78
CA MET A 153 12.13 -9.66 4.87
C MET A 153 11.22 -8.73 5.69
N PRO A 154 11.33 -8.73 7.02
CA PRO A 154 10.55 -7.84 7.87
C PRO A 154 10.92 -6.38 7.62
N VAL A 155 10.03 -5.46 8.01
CA VAL A 155 10.32 -4.01 8.00
C VAL A 155 11.15 -3.68 9.22
N LEU A 156 12.41 -3.32 9.03
CA LEU A 156 13.29 -2.84 10.10
C LEU A 156 13.07 -1.34 10.32
N ARG A 157 12.97 -0.57 9.23
CA ARG A 157 12.58 0.85 9.21
C ARG A 157 11.74 1.16 7.98
N ALA A 158 10.82 2.11 8.13
CA ALA A 158 10.10 2.70 7.02
C ALA A 158 10.52 4.18 6.87
N PHE A 159 10.76 4.62 5.64
CA PHE A 159 11.15 5.99 5.29
C PHE A 159 10.05 6.69 4.50
N VAL A 160 9.36 5.96 3.63
CA VAL A 160 8.23 6.46 2.83
C VAL A 160 7.07 5.48 2.92
N LEU A 161 5.88 5.99 3.23
CA LEU A 161 4.61 5.29 3.23
C LEU A 161 3.55 6.18 2.58
N GLY A 162 3.37 6.05 1.29
CA GLY A 162 2.40 6.85 0.55
C GLY A 162 1.86 6.10 -0.67
N VAL A 163 0.78 6.60 -1.25
CA VAL A 163 0.27 6.13 -2.56
C VAL A 163 0.19 7.30 -3.54
N GLY A 164 -0.73 8.24 -3.48
CA GLY A 164 -0.77 9.49 -4.25
C GLY A 164 -0.35 9.37 -5.72
N HIS A 165 -0.97 8.48 -6.49
CA HIS A 165 -0.61 8.24 -7.90
C HIS A 165 -0.84 9.49 -8.75
N MET A 166 -1.97 10.20 -8.53
CA MET A 166 -2.27 11.42 -9.29
C MET A 166 -1.23 12.52 -9.05
N ARG A 167 -0.81 12.70 -7.81
CA ARG A 167 0.20 13.70 -7.44
C ARG A 167 1.58 13.42 -8.03
N ARG A 168 1.91 12.15 -8.26
CA ARG A 168 3.21 11.71 -8.81
C ARG A 168 3.24 11.65 -10.32
N LYS A 169 2.09 11.79 -10.97
CA LYS A 169 2.01 11.75 -12.43
C LYS A 169 2.68 12.98 -13.05
N GLY A 170 3.64 12.76 -13.96
CA GLY A 170 4.37 13.84 -14.64
C GLY A 170 5.39 14.57 -13.74
N MET A 171 5.82 13.96 -12.65
CA MET A 171 6.83 14.51 -11.76
C MET A 171 8.20 14.62 -12.44
N LYS A 172 8.95 15.67 -12.15
CA LYS A 172 10.29 15.85 -12.72
C LYS A 172 11.23 14.74 -12.25
N ILE A 173 12.06 14.24 -13.17
CA ILE A 173 13.08 13.25 -12.84
C ILE A 173 14.01 13.84 -11.78
N GLY A 174 14.23 13.09 -10.71
CA GLY A 174 15.09 13.51 -9.60
C GLY A 174 14.47 14.54 -8.65
N GLU A 175 13.18 14.86 -8.76
CA GLU A 175 12.51 15.77 -7.82
C GLU A 175 12.56 15.22 -6.39
N MET A 176 13.10 16.04 -5.48
CA MET A 176 13.37 15.68 -4.08
C MET A 176 12.79 16.71 -3.11
N SER A 177 12.43 16.23 -1.91
CA SER A 177 12.24 17.09 -0.74
C SER A 177 13.56 17.74 -0.33
N PRO A 178 13.56 19.01 0.15
CA PRO A 178 14.76 19.63 0.70
C PRO A 178 15.28 18.88 1.94
N GLU A 179 14.40 18.30 2.73
CA GLU A 179 14.74 17.57 3.95
C GLU A 179 14.80 16.07 3.73
N PRO A 180 15.74 15.35 4.38
CA PRO A 180 15.75 13.89 4.40
C PRO A 180 14.46 13.31 4.98
N ALA A 181 14.09 12.12 4.52
CA ALA A 181 12.96 11.41 5.08
C ALA A 181 13.23 10.97 6.53
N LYS A 182 12.16 10.80 7.31
CA LYS A 182 12.30 10.33 8.70
C LYS A 182 12.21 8.81 8.76
N ALA A 183 13.18 8.18 9.41
CA ALA A 183 13.13 6.77 9.71
C ALA A 183 12.09 6.48 10.80
N THR A 184 11.13 5.59 10.51
CA THR A 184 10.10 5.16 11.46
C THR A 184 10.28 3.67 11.75
N GLN A 185 10.35 3.29 13.02
CA GLN A 185 10.38 1.90 13.44
C GLN A 185 8.95 1.39 13.66
N PRO A 186 8.53 0.29 13.01
CA PRO A 186 7.28 -0.36 13.35
C PRO A 186 7.30 -0.84 14.81
N ALA A 187 6.21 -0.58 15.52
CA ALA A 187 6.01 -1.05 16.88
C ALA A 187 4.62 -1.67 16.97
N VAL A 188 4.55 -2.98 17.26
CA VAL A 188 3.26 -3.67 17.39
C VAL A 188 2.55 -3.18 18.63
N VAL A 189 1.31 -2.77 18.46
CA VAL A 189 0.42 -2.25 19.52
C VAL A 189 -0.58 -3.33 19.87
N ASP A 190 -0.66 -3.68 21.14
CA ASP A 190 -1.69 -4.59 21.64
C ASP A 190 -3.04 -3.88 21.71
N LEU A 191 -4.06 -4.54 21.20
CA LEU A 191 -5.44 -4.03 21.17
C LEU A 191 -6.37 -4.93 21.97
N THR A 192 -7.28 -4.31 22.69
CA THR A 192 -8.42 -4.98 23.32
C THR A 192 -9.40 -5.50 22.29
N GLU A 193 -10.25 -6.44 22.66
CA GLU A 193 -11.31 -6.97 21.78
C GLU A 193 -12.24 -5.86 21.28
N ARG A 194 -12.55 -4.89 22.13
CA ARG A 194 -13.38 -3.73 21.76
C ARG A 194 -12.70 -2.84 20.71
N GLU A 195 -11.40 -2.61 20.81
CA GLU A 195 -10.62 -1.84 19.84
C GLU A 195 -10.53 -2.59 18.52
N TRP A 196 -10.34 -3.93 18.54
CA TRP A 196 -10.39 -4.77 17.34
C TRP A 196 -11.75 -4.69 16.64
N ASN A 197 -12.86 -4.66 17.40
CA ASN A 197 -14.20 -4.50 16.83
C ASN A 197 -14.33 -3.14 16.11
N VAL A 198 -13.92 -2.04 16.74
CA VAL A 198 -13.92 -0.71 16.11
C VAL A 198 -13.01 -0.69 14.87
N LEU A 199 -11.82 -1.27 14.98
CA LEU A 199 -10.85 -1.28 13.88
C LEU A 199 -11.37 -2.06 12.66
N SER A 200 -12.11 -3.14 12.88
CA SER A 200 -12.66 -3.98 11.81
C SER A 200 -13.69 -3.21 10.98
N VAL A 201 -14.54 -2.39 11.60
CA VAL A 201 -15.52 -1.56 10.88
C VAL A 201 -14.89 -0.29 10.29
N LEU A 202 -13.84 0.26 10.92
CA LEU A 202 -13.07 1.39 10.39
C LEU A 202 -12.40 1.05 9.04
N LYS A 203 -11.79 -0.13 8.94
CA LYS A 203 -11.06 -0.56 7.74
C LYS A 203 -11.97 -1.03 6.60
N ALA A 204 -13.27 -1.21 6.85
CA ALA A 204 -14.20 -1.69 5.84
C ALA A 204 -14.36 -0.66 4.71
N ASP A 205 -14.46 -1.16 3.47
CA ASP A 205 -14.66 -0.30 2.30
C ASP A 205 -16.06 0.37 2.38
N PHE A 206 -16.15 1.62 1.94
CA PHE A 206 -17.42 2.34 1.81
C PHE A 206 -18.06 2.05 0.45
N ALA A 207 -19.35 1.77 0.46
CA ALA A 207 -20.16 1.75 -0.76
C ALA A 207 -20.45 3.20 -1.22
N PRO A 208 -20.78 3.43 -2.52
CA PRO A 208 -21.06 4.78 -3.01
C PRO A 208 -22.14 5.53 -2.23
N ASN A 209 -23.20 4.85 -1.79
CA ASN A 209 -24.29 5.44 -1.01
C ASN A 209 -23.91 5.79 0.44
N GLU A 210 -22.81 5.24 0.96
CA GLU A 210 -22.29 5.55 2.30
C GLU A 210 -21.40 6.81 2.31
N ILE A 211 -20.90 7.26 1.14
CA ILE A 211 -20.06 8.45 1.05
C ILE A 211 -20.89 9.70 1.36
N GLY A 212 -20.51 10.47 2.38
CA GLY A 212 -21.23 11.70 2.77
C GLY A 212 -20.89 12.18 4.17
N GLY A 213 -21.72 13.05 4.76
CA GLY A 213 -21.42 13.69 6.03
C GLY A 213 -21.51 12.80 7.27
N ALA A 214 -22.27 11.69 7.22
CA ALA A 214 -22.53 10.81 8.38
C ALA A 214 -21.85 9.43 8.25
N MET A 215 -20.72 9.37 7.58
CA MET A 215 -20.06 8.10 7.20
C MET A 215 -19.76 7.20 8.41
N TRP A 216 -19.35 7.78 9.52
CA TRP A 216 -18.93 7.03 10.72
C TRP A 216 -20.08 6.58 11.62
N GLU A 217 -21.26 7.18 11.50
CA GLU A 217 -22.42 6.81 12.31
C GLU A 217 -22.86 5.37 12.04
N ASN A 218 -22.90 4.99 10.76
CA ASN A 218 -23.19 3.61 10.34
C ASN A 218 -22.12 2.62 10.84
N ARG A 219 -20.85 3.05 10.87
CA ARG A 219 -19.74 2.23 11.39
C ARG A 219 -19.83 2.05 12.90
N ALA A 220 -20.20 3.12 13.64
CA ALA A 220 -20.44 3.04 15.08
C ALA A 220 -21.61 2.08 15.40
N LEU A 221 -22.70 2.17 14.63
CA LEU A 221 -23.85 1.27 14.75
C LEU A 221 -23.43 -0.18 14.48
N ALA A 222 -22.67 -0.45 13.41
CA ALA A 222 -22.14 -1.77 13.08
C ALA A 222 -21.22 -2.33 14.16
N ALA A 223 -20.49 -1.47 14.88
CA ALA A 223 -19.68 -1.86 16.04
C ALA A 223 -20.51 -2.04 17.33
N GLY A 224 -21.80 -1.77 17.30
CA GLY A 224 -22.70 -1.88 18.48
C GLY A 224 -22.43 -0.82 19.56
N ILE A 225 -21.86 0.34 19.20
CA ILE A 225 -21.50 1.40 20.15
C ILE A 225 -22.01 2.78 19.70
N ARG A 226 -22.11 3.71 20.66
CA ARG A 226 -22.49 5.10 20.37
C ARG A 226 -21.39 5.78 19.56
N THR A 227 -21.76 6.65 18.62
CA THR A 227 -20.84 7.39 17.72
C THR A 227 -19.75 8.16 18.49
N GLN A 228 -20.09 8.80 19.60
CA GLN A 228 -19.09 9.50 20.42
C GLN A 228 -18.05 8.56 21.04
N THR A 229 -18.47 7.35 21.43
CA THR A 229 -17.55 6.32 21.94
C THR A 229 -16.66 5.78 20.82
N PHE A 230 -17.23 5.60 19.61
CA PHE A 230 -16.50 5.21 18.42
C PHE A 230 -15.40 6.21 18.08
N PHE A 231 -15.73 7.51 18.07
CA PHE A 231 -14.75 8.57 17.84
C PHE A 231 -13.63 8.55 18.88
N GLY A 232 -13.96 8.44 20.16
CA GLY A 232 -12.94 8.39 21.22
C GLY A 232 -11.96 7.24 21.06
N ILE A 233 -12.45 6.04 20.68
CA ILE A 233 -11.59 4.87 20.39
C ILE A 233 -10.77 5.10 19.12
N ALA A 234 -11.36 5.60 18.04
CA ALA A 234 -10.65 5.85 16.79
C ALA A 234 -9.53 6.89 16.95
N GLU A 235 -9.80 7.97 17.68
CA GLU A 235 -8.81 9.01 18.02
C GLU A 235 -7.69 8.48 18.92
N ASP A 236 -8.00 7.55 19.84
CA ASP A 236 -6.97 6.89 20.66
C ASP A 236 -6.08 5.96 19.81
N LEU A 237 -6.69 5.16 18.95
CA LEU A 237 -5.96 4.31 18.01
C LEU A 237 -5.07 5.13 17.05
N ASP A 238 -5.51 6.31 16.65
CA ASP A 238 -4.70 7.23 15.85
C ASP A 238 -3.48 7.75 16.63
N ARG A 239 -3.66 8.22 17.87
CA ARG A 239 -2.54 8.64 18.74
C ARG A 239 -1.53 7.53 19.00
N ARG A 240 -1.99 6.28 19.05
CA ARG A 240 -1.14 5.09 19.22
C ARG A 240 -0.50 4.62 17.91
N GLY A 241 -0.69 5.36 16.81
CA GLY A 241 -0.09 5.06 15.52
C GLY A 241 -0.66 3.82 14.82
N VAL A 242 -1.92 3.46 15.10
CA VAL A 242 -2.62 2.33 14.47
C VAL A 242 -3.35 2.76 13.20
N ILE A 243 -3.86 3.98 13.18
CA ILE A 243 -4.59 4.55 12.06
C ILE A 243 -3.60 5.16 11.05
N GLY A 244 -3.83 4.93 9.77
CA GLY A 244 -3.01 5.48 8.69
C GLY A 244 -3.60 6.78 8.15
N ARG A 245 -4.43 6.67 7.12
CA ARG A 245 -5.09 7.81 6.46
C ARG A 245 -6.47 7.39 5.95
N PHE A 246 -7.36 8.34 5.79
CA PHE A 246 -8.54 8.15 4.94
C PHE A 246 -8.09 8.24 3.47
N SER A 247 -8.55 7.33 2.62
CA SER A 247 -8.01 7.24 1.26
C SER A 247 -9.05 6.79 0.25
N THR A 248 -9.03 7.45 -0.91
CA THR A 248 -9.63 6.96 -2.15
C THR A 248 -8.54 6.22 -2.94
N PHE A 249 -8.72 4.93 -3.16
CA PHE A 249 -7.75 4.11 -3.90
C PHE A 249 -8.13 4.10 -5.37
N LEU A 250 -7.33 4.74 -6.19
CA LEU A 250 -7.49 4.68 -7.65
C LEU A 250 -7.27 3.27 -8.19
N GLU A 251 -8.01 2.93 -9.22
CA GLU A 251 -7.66 1.80 -10.07
C GLU A 251 -6.49 2.23 -10.97
N HIS A 252 -5.37 1.56 -10.84
CA HIS A 252 -4.15 1.89 -11.56
C HIS A 252 -3.57 0.70 -12.35
N THR A 253 -4.11 -0.50 -12.12
CA THR A 253 -3.63 -1.74 -12.76
C THR A 253 -4.49 -2.14 -13.95
N LYS A 254 -5.75 -1.73 -13.97
CA LYS A 254 -6.71 -2.01 -15.04
C LYS A 254 -7.08 -0.71 -15.77
N PRO A 255 -7.50 -0.78 -17.03
CA PRO A 255 -8.08 0.39 -17.70
C PRO A 255 -9.30 0.90 -16.94
N VAL A 256 -9.38 2.19 -16.72
CA VAL A 256 -10.54 2.92 -16.16
C VAL A 256 -11.34 3.61 -17.25
N ALA A 257 -12.19 4.56 -16.91
CA ALA A 257 -12.93 5.39 -17.87
C ALA A 257 -11.98 5.89 -18.97
N ASP A 258 -12.46 5.92 -20.20
CA ASP A 258 -11.69 6.24 -21.42
C ASP A 258 -10.57 5.27 -21.79
N ASN A 259 -10.61 4.04 -21.25
CA ASN A 259 -9.64 2.97 -21.48
C ASN A 259 -8.20 3.34 -21.03
N GLU A 260 -8.08 4.22 -20.04
CA GLU A 260 -6.80 4.71 -19.54
C GLU A 260 -6.22 3.83 -18.44
N ARG A 261 -4.89 3.70 -18.43
CA ARG A 261 -4.11 3.18 -17.30
C ARG A 261 -3.37 4.33 -16.63
N LEU A 262 -3.47 4.44 -15.32
CA LEU A 262 -2.79 5.49 -14.55
C LEU A 262 -1.30 5.23 -14.38
N SER A 263 -0.89 3.96 -14.30
CA SER A 263 0.51 3.56 -14.37
C SER A 263 0.62 2.22 -15.08
N SER A 264 1.64 2.07 -15.93
CA SER A 264 1.89 0.84 -16.67
C SER A 264 3.04 0.04 -16.07
N PHE A 265 3.92 0.71 -15.33
CA PHE A 265 5.13 0.10 -14.77
C PHE A 265 5.21 0.31 -13.26
N ASN A 266 5.49 -0.78 -12.55
CA ASN A 266 5.76 -0.82 -11.12
C ASN A 266 7.16 -1.37 -10.92
N GLY A 267 8.11 -0.52 -10.52
CA GLY A 267 9.48 -0.90 -10.21
C GLY A 267 9.68 -1.05 -8.70
N LEU A 268 10.15 -2.22 -8.27
CA LEU A 268 10.69 -2.43 -6.94
C LEU A 268 12.21 -2.27 -7.02
N PHE A 269 12.71 -1.14 -6.57
CA PHE A 269 14.12 -0.79 -6.55
C PHE A 269 14.84 -1.44 -5.37
N HIS A 270 16.01 -1.97 -5.62
CA HIS A 270 16.85 -2.63 -4.65
C HIS A 270 18.24 -2.00 -4.58
N TRP A 271 18.76 -1.85 -3.36
CA TRP A 271 20.15 -1.44 -3.11
C TRP A 271 20.75 -2.26 -1.97
N ALA A 272 21.99 -2.68 -2.14
CA ALA A 272 22.85 -3.16 -1.07
C ALA A 272 23.77 -2.01 -0.67
N VAL A 273 23.35 -1.19 0.28
CA VAL A 273 24.17 -0.10 0.84
C VAL A 273 25.12 -0.65 1.91
N PRO A 274 26.25 0.03 2.20
CA PRO A 274 27.18 -0.44 3.20
C PRO A 274 26.52 -0.64 4.57
N PRO A 275 26.84 -1.76 5.28
CA PRO A 275 26.33 -2.02 6.61
C PRO A 275 26.59 -0.84 7.57
N GLY A 276 25.54 -0.51 8.37
CA GLY A 276 25.55 0.62 9.29
C GLY A 276 25.14 1.96 8.68
N ARG A 277 24.97 2.04 7.35
CA ARG A 277 24.50 3.26 6.67
C ARG A 277 23.05 3.17 6.15
N GLU A 278 22.33 2.13 6.54
CA GLU A 278 20.97 1.87 6.03
C GLU A 278 19.97 2.97 6.40
N ILE A 279 20.09 3.54 7.60
CA ILE A 279 19.21 4.64 8.03
C ILE A 279 19.49 5.89 7.20
N GLU A 280 20.76 6.26 7.05
CA GLU A 280 21.17 7.40 6.25
C GLU A 280 20.74 7.24 4.79
N ALA A 281 21.04 6.10 4.18
CA ALA A 281 20.65 5.79 2.82
C ALA A 281 19.14 5.84 2.62
N GLY A 282 18.37 5.22 3.53
CA GLY A 282 16.92 5.23 3.47
C GLY A 282 16.31 6.62 3.62
N CYS A 283 16.89 7.48 4.47
CA CYS A 283 16.50 8.87 4.61
C CYS A 283 16.77 9.68 3.33
N GLU A 284 17.93 9.50 2.70
CA GLU A 284 18.29 10.18 1.45
C GLU A 284 17.47 9.66 0.26
N ILE A 285 17.29 8.34 0.11
CA ILE A 285 16.42 7.76 -0.89
C ILE A 285 14.98 8.26 -0.71
N GLY A 286 14.50 8.32 0.52
CA GLY A 286 13.15 8.72 0.85
C GLY A 286 12.79 10.18 0.52
N ARG A 287 13.79 11.03 0.16
CA ARG A 287 13.56 12.40 -0.33
C ARG A 287 12.88 12.43 -1.70
N PHE A 288 13.13 11.39 -2.51
CA PHE A 288 12.64 11.36 -3.89
C PHE A 288 11.12 11.22 -3.95
N ALA A 289 10.47 12.25 -4.46
CA ALA A 289 9.03 12.40 -4.45
C ALA A 289 8.27 11.35 -5.26
N ILE A 290 8.95 10.70 -6.23
CA ILE A 290 8.40 9.60 -7.04
C ILE A 290 8.09 8.35 -6.21
N LEU A 291 8.79 8.14 -5.08
CA LEU A 291 8.67 6.93 -4.28
C LEU A 291 7.34 6.87 -3.53
N THR A 292 6.64 5.76 -3.68
CA THR A 292 5.44 5.46 -2.89
C THR A 292 5.79 4.74 -1.59
N HIS A 293 6.84 3.94 -1.59
CA HIS A 293 7.32 3.18 -0.44
C HIS A 293 8.84 3.17 -0.43
N CYS A 294 9.43 3.25 0.77
CA CYS A 294 10.85 3.00 0.97
C CYS A 294 11.06 2.37 2.34
N TYR A 295 11.83 1.27 2.38
CA TYR A 295 12.04 0.47 3.59
C TYR A 295 13.48 -0.01 3.71
N TRP A 296 13.96 -0.12 4.95
CA TRP A 296 15.06 -1.00 5.30
C TRP A 296 14.50 -2.40 5.58
N ARG A 297 14.98 -3.39 4.83
CA ARG A 297 14.68 -4.82 4.94
C ARG A 297 15.95 -5.63 4.71
N ASP A 298 16.12 -6.76 5.36
CA ASP A 298 17.26 -7.64 5.13
C ASP A 298 16.94 -8.70 4.08
N GLY A 299 17.49 -8.53 2.86
CA GLY A 299 17.40 -9.51 1.79
C GLY A 299 18.37 -10.68 1.95
N GLY A 300 19.42 -10.53 2.75
CA GLY A 300 20.45 -11.55 2.95
C GLY A 300 21.28 -11.85 1.71
N PRO A 301 22.18 -12.84 1.80
CA PRO A 301 23.11 -13.19 0.70
C PRO A 301 22.38 -13.66 -0.56
N ASP A 302 21.26 -14.36 -0.44
CA ASP A 302 20.48 -14.89 -1.57
C ASP A 302 19.87 -13.78 -2.46
N LEU A 303 19.74 -12.58 -1.93
CA LEU A 303 19.34 -11.37 -2.65
C LEU A 303 20.48 -10.34 -2.71
N ASN A 304 21.72 -10.79 -2.84
CA ASN A 304 22.92 -9.96 -3.01
C ASN A 304 23.13 -8.92 -1.87
N GLY A 305 22.71 -9.25 -0.66
CA GLY A 305 22.85 -8.35 0.49
C GLY A 305 21.97 -7.09 0.44
N VAL A 306 20.93 -7.09 -0.40
CA VAL A 306 20.01 -5.95 -0.49
C VAL A 306 19.41 -5.62 0.87
N ASN A 307 19.52 -4.35 1.27
CA ASN A 307 19.04 -3.86 2.54
C ASN A 307 18.11 -2.63 2.43
N ILE A 308 18.10 -1.91 1.29
CA ILE A 308 17.11 -0.87 1.02
C ILE A 308 16.27 -1.25 -0.18
N MET A 309 14.96 -1.13 -0.02
CA MET A 309 13.97 -1.40 -1.06
C MET A 309 12.98 -0.25 -1.17
N ALA A 310 12.70 0.20 -2.40
CA ALA A 310 11.73 1.25 -2.65
C ALA A 310 10.85 0.94 -3.85
N VAL A 311 9.65 1.52 -3.90
CA VAL A 311 8.68 1.32 -4.98
C VAL A 311 8.41 2.64 -5.68
N ALA A 312 8.52 2.61 -7.00
CA ALA A 312 8.11 3.70 -7.88
C ALA A 312 7.12 3.18 -8.94
N HIS A 313 6.27 4.08 -9.41
CA HIS A 313 5.31 3.82 -10.48
C HIS A 313 5.50 4.85 -11.60
N GLY A 314 5.31 4.46 -12.85
CA GLY A 314 5.41 5.34 -14.00
C GLY A 314 4.58 4.89 -15.19
N GLU A 315 4.43 5.78 -16.15
CA GLU A 315 3.73 5.50 -17.42
C GLU A 315 4.62 4.69 -18.36
N THR A 316 5.92 4.96 -18.36
CA THR A 316 6.92 4.25 -19.17
C THR A 316 8.00 3.62 -18.29
N LYS A 317 8.64 2.59 -18.81
CA LYS A 317 9.78 1.95 -18.16
C LYS A 317 10.96 2.91 -18.06
N ASP A 318 11.19 3.69 -19.11
CA ASP A 318 12.30 4.64 -19.19
C ASP A 318 12.17 5.75 -18.16
N ASP A 319 10.97 6.29 -17.91
CA ASP A 319 10.74 7.27 -16.84
C ASP A 319 11.09 6.69 -15.47
N VAL A 320 10.63 5.47 -15.18
CA VAL A 320 10.91 4.80 -13.90
C VAL A 320 12.41 4.57 -13.74
N MET A 321 13.11 4.16 -14.82
CA MET A 321 14.56 3.95 -14.82
C MET A 321 15.34 5.27 -14.71
N ALA A 322 14.87 6.35 -15.32
CA ALA A 322 15.48 7.67 -15.16
C ALA A 322 15.41 8.18 -13.70
N HIS A 323 14.27 7.98 -13.03
CA HIS A 323 14.16 8.24 -11.59
C HIS A 323 15.10 7.36 -10.77
N LYS A 324 15.20 6.07 -11.11
CA LYS A 324 16.15 5.15 -10.45
C LYS A 324 17.60 5.63 -10.59
N ALA A 325 17.99 6.01 -11.81
CA ALA A 325 19.33 6.54 -12.08
C ALA A 325 19.63 7.83 -11.31
N ALA A 326 18.65 8.73 -11.16
CA ALA A 326 18.80 9.94 -10.35
C ALA A 326 19.02 9.62 -8.86
N ILE A 327 18.32 8.60 -8.32
CA ILE A 327 18.53 8.12 -6.94
C ILE A 327 19.94 7.54 -6.79
N ASP A 328 20.38 6.71 -7.74
CA ASP A 328 21.72 6.10 -7.73
C ASP A 328 22.83 7.17 -7.73
N ALA A 329 22.70 8.16 -8.61
CA ALA A 329 23.63 9.28 -8.68
C ALA A 329 23.69 10.08 -7.37
N HIS A 330 22.51 10.29 -6.73
CA HIS A 330 22.45 10.97 -5.44
C HIS A 330 23.14 10.17 -4.33
N LEU A 331 22.94 8.86 -4.24
CA LEU A 331 23.63 8.01 -3.26
C LEU A 331 25.15 8.04 -3.44
N ILE A 332 25.63 8.08 -4.68
CA ILE A 332 27.06 8.22 -4.97
C ILE A 332 27.56 9.60 -4.56
N ALA A 333 26.84 10.66 -4.93
CA ALA A 333 27.20 12.05 -4.64
C ALA A 333 27.24 12.37 -3.13
N THR A 334 26.42 11.72 -2.33
CA THR A 334 26.42 11.82 -0.84
C THR A 334 27.49 10.93 -0.19
N GLY A 335 28.28 10.18 -0.97
CA GLY A 335 29.30 9.28 -0.47
C GLY A 335 28.77 8.03 0.25
N ILE A 336 27.49 7.73 0.13
CA ILE A 336 26.90 6.50 0.69
C ILE A 336 27.29 5.30 -0.19
N GLY A 337 27.00 5.39 -1.50
CA GLY A 337 27.27 4.33 -2.44
C GLY A 337 26.44 3.06 -2.20
N PHE A 338 26.69 2.04 -3.01
CA PHE A 338 26.09 0.71 -2.89
C PHE A 338 26.97 -0.31 -3.64
N THR A 339 26.95 -1.56 -3.20
CA THR A 339 27.70 -2.66 -3.84
C THR A 339 26.87 -3.40 -4.87
N TYR A 340 25.53 -3.34 -4.77
CA TYR A 340 24.59 -3.94 -5.69
C TYR A 340 23.33 -3.09 -5.83
N THR A 341 22.77 -3.07 -7.03
CA THR A 341 21.46 -2.46 -7.29
C THR A 341 20.72 -3.23 -8.40
N ASN A 342 19.41 -3.28 -8.32
CA ASN A 342 18.55 -3.90 -9.32
C ASN A 342 17.14 -3.29 -9.29
N VAL A 343 16.35 -3.58 -10.31
CA VAL A 343 14.91 -3.29 -10.37
C VAL A 343 14.16 -4.58 -10.65
N TYR A 344 13.13 -4.84 -9.85
CA TYR A 344 12.19 -5.91 -10.10
C TYR A 344 10.88 -5.32 -10.62
N TRP A 345 10.53 -5.66 -11.84
CA TRP A 345 9.32 -5.18 -12.49
C TRP A 345 8.11 -6.00 -12.09
N GLY A 346 7.05 -5.31 -11.66
CA GLY A 346 5.77 -5.93 -11.38
C GLY A 346 5.07 -6.34 -12.68
N GLY A 347 4.69 -7.61 -12.76
CA GLY A 347 3.81 -8.15 -13.78
C GLY A 347 2.40 -8.36 -13.24
N ARG A 348 1.90 -9.61 -13.30
CA ARG A 348 0.61 -9.99 -12.73
C ARG A 348 0.58 -9.70 -11.24
N ALA A 349 -0.46 -9.00 -10.78
CA ALA A 349 -0.59 -8.56 -9.40
C ALA A 349 -2.03 -8.67 -8.90
N GLU A 350 -2.19 -9.13 -7.66
CA GLU A 350 -3.42 -9.03 -6.89
C GLU A 350 -3.18 -8.19 -5.64
N ILE A 351 -3.99 -7.13 -5.47
CA ILE A 351 -3.91 -6.22 -4.34
C ILE A 351 -5.23 -6.30 -3.57
N LYS A 352 -5.20 -6.97 -2.44
CA LYS A 352 -6.36 -7.16 -1.57
C LYS A 352 -6.09 -6.66 -0.14
N PRO A 353 -7.13 -6.34 0.63
CA PRO A 353 -6.97 -6.05 2.06
C PRO A 353 -6.41 -7.27 2.77
N SER A 354 -5.28 -7.14 3.47
CA SER A 354 -4.79 -8.21 4.35
C SER A 354 -5.70 -8.34 5.55
N GLU A 355 -6.01 -9.58 5.93
CA GLU A 355 -6.49 -9.86 7.28
C GLU A 355 -5.32 -9.71 8.27
N ILE A 356 -5.60 -9.19 9.46
CA ILE A 356 -4.59 -8.89 10.48
C ILE A 356 -5.04 -9.22 11.89
N SER A 357 -6.30 -9.69 12.06
CA SER A 357 -6.82 -9.96 13.41
C SER A 357 -6.33 -11.30 13.96
N PRO A 358 -5.95 -11.35 15.24
CA PRO A 358 -5.58 -12.62 15.89
C PRO A 358 -6.69 -13.66 15.90
N ALA A 359 -7.96 -13.21 15.97
CA ALA A 359 -9.12 -14.11 15.97
C ALA A 359 -9.28 -14.80 14.59
N ALA A 360 -9.20 -14.04 13.49
CA ALA A 360 -9.26 -14.58 12.15
C ALA A 360 -8.08 -15.52 11.87
N TYR A 361 -6.86 -15.18 12.36
CA TYR A 361 -5.70 -16.03 12.19
C TYR A 361 -5.89 -17.38 12.93
N ARG A 362 -6.35 -17.37 14.17
CA ARG A 362 -6.66 -18.62 14.92
C ARG A 362 -7.65 -19.50 14.16
N GLN A 363 -8.72 -18.92 13.62
CA GLN A 363 -9.70 -19.67 12.85
C GLN A 363 -9.09 -20.29 11.58
N TRP A 364 -8.34 -19.50 10.82
CA TRP A 364 -7.67 -19.92 9.58
C TRP A 364 -6.62 -21.01 9.86
N ALA A 365 -5.80 -20.86 10.91
CA ALA A 365 -4.75 -21.78 11.28
C ALA A 365 -5.30 -23.13 11.78
N ARG A 366 -6.40 -23.13 12.55
CA ARG A 366 -7.06 -24.36 13.02
C ARG A 366 -7.55 -25.24 11.86
N THR A 367 -8.08 -24.63 10.79
CA THR A 367 -8.56 -25.41 9.63
C THR A 367 -7.42 -25.98 8.78
N ARG A 368 -6.16 -25.75 9.16
CA ARG A 368 -4.93 -26.15 8.48
C ARG A 368 -3.94 -26.89 9.36
N ASP A 369 -4.36 -27.22 10.57
CA ASP A 369 -3.54 -27.91 11.59
C ASP A 369 -2.20 -27.19 11.90
N LEU A 370 -2.26 -25.84 11.97
CA LEU A 370 -1.09 -24.99 12.25
C LEU A 370 -1.03 -24.50 13.70
N LEU A 371 -1.96 -24.94 14.56
CA LEU A 371 -2.02 -24.58 15.98
C LEU A 371 -1.96 -25.82 16.85
#